data_66fe1a3c5644f1d36cbd7521e5d527f4
#
_entry.id   66fe1a3c5644f1d36cbd7521e5d527f4
#
_cell.length_a   1.000
_cell.length_b   1.000
_cell.length_c   1.000
_cell.angle_alpha   90.00
_cell.angle_beta   90.00
_cell.angle_gamma   90.00
#
_symmetry.space_group_name_H-M   'P 1'
#
loop_
_entity.id
_entity.type
_entity.pdbx_description
1 polymer ?
#
loop_
_entity_poly.entity_id
_entity_poly.type
_entity_poly.pdbx_seq_one_letter_code
_entity_poly.pdbx_strand_id
1 'polypeptide(L)'
;MSPTLRKSVLAAVGGGAFAIASALITGPTGNDGLEGVRYDPYQDVVGVWTVCYGHAGKDIMLGKTYTEAECRALLNKDLNTVAWQINPYIKKPIPETMRGALYSFAYNVGAGNFQTSTLLRKINQGDQKGACEVVY
;
A
#
# COMPACT_ATOMS: atom_id res chain seq x y z
N MET A 1 -12.90 -6.38 3.79
CA MET A 1 -11.98 -6.98 2.80
C MET A 1 -12.66 -8.17 2.13
N SER A 2 -12.52 -8.31 0.82
CA SER A 2 -13.16 -9.40 0.08
C SER A 2 -12.55 -10.76 0.45
N PRO A 3 -13.30 -11.89 0.32
CA PRO A 3 -12.74 -13.22 0.57
C PRO A 3 -11.54 -13.54 -0.34
N THR A 4 -11.58 -13.13 -1.59
CA THR A 4 -10.50 -13.35 -2.56
C THR A 4 -9.22 -12.59 -2.16
N LEU A 5 -9.37 -11.33 -1.77
CA LEU A 5 -8.26 -10.52 -1.28
C LEU A 5 -7.68 -11.10 0.01
N ARG A 6 -8.54 -11.58 0.90
CA ARG A 6 -8.11 -12.22 2.16
C ARG A 6 -7.24 -13.45 1.90
N LYS A 7 -7.62 -14.29 0.95
CA LYS A 7 -6.81 -15.44 0.55
C LYS A 7 -5.46 -15.04 0.00
N SER A 8 -5.42 -13.98 -0.82
CA SER A 8 -4.18 -13.46 -1.38
C SER A 8 -3.24 -12.97 -0.28
N VAL A 9 -3.75 -12.25 0.70
CA VAL A 9 -2.97 -11.77 1.85
C VAL A 9 -2.47 -12.93 2.69
N LEU A 10 -3.31 -13.93 2.98
CA LEU A 10 -2.90 -15.11 3.75
C LEU A 10 -1.79 -15.89 3.03
N ALA A 11 -1.85 -16.00 1.71
CA ALA A 11 -0.80 -16.64 0.93
C ALA A 11 0.53 -15.86 0.97
N ALA A 12 0.48 -14.55 1.18
CA ALA A 12 1.65 -13.67 1.21
C ALA A 12 2.34 -13.59 2.58
N VAL A 13 1.75 -14.14 3.64
CA VAL A 13 2.28 -14.00 5.02
C VAL A 13 3.73 -14.43 5.14
N GLY A 14 4.15 -15.50 4.45
CA GLY A 14 5.53 -15.99 4.48
C GLY A 14 6.53 -15.08 3.77
N GLY A 15 6.09 -14.12 2.96
CA GLY A 15 6.95 -13.19 2.22
C GLY A 15 7.27 -11.90 2.94
N GLY A 16 6.77 -11.70 4.17
CA GLY A 16 7.00 -10.51 4.96
C GLY A 16 6.11 -9.33 4.62
N ALA A 17 6.41 -8.17 5.23
CA ALA A 17 5.56 -6.98 5.17
C ALA A 17 5.32 -6.45 3.74
N PHE A 18 6.37 -6.45 2.91
CA PHE A 18 6.24 -5.96 1.53
C PHE A 18 5.32 -6.85 0.69
N ALA A 19 5.44 -8.17 0.83
CA ALA A 19 4.57 -9.11 0.12
C ALA A 19 3.11 -8.95 0.56
N ILE A 20 2.87 -8.75 1.85
CA ILE A 20 1.54 -8.52 2.41
C ILE A 20 0.95 -7.21 1.89
N ALA A 21 1.73 -6.12 1.92
CA ALA A 21 1.30 -4.82 1.41
C ALA A 21 0.97 -4.89 -0.09
N SER A 22 1.83 -5.53 -0.87
CA SER A 22 1.62 -5.72 -2.30
C SER A 22 0.34 -6.51 -2.57
N ALA A 23 0.09 -7.61 -1.82
CA ALA A 23 -1.12 -8.40 -1.96
C ALA A 23 -2.39 -7.60 -1.64
N LEU A 24 -2.35 -6.76 -0.60
CA LEU A 24 -3.47 -5.88 -0.25
C LEU A 24 -3.77 -4.88 -1.37
N ILE A 25 -2.74 -4.29 -1.95
CA ILE A 25 -2.88 -3.25 -2.98
C ILE A 25 -3.33 -3.85 -4.31
N THR A 26 -2.72 -4.96 -4.72
CA THR A 26 -2.96 -5.53 -6.06
C THR A 26 -4.10 -6.54 -6.10
N GLY A 27 -4.28 -7.33 -5.05
CA GLY A 27 -5.17 -8.48 -5.06
C GLY A 27 -4.65 -9.60 -5.98
N PRO A 28 -5.36 -10.73 -6.09
CA PRO A 28 -4.91 -11.87 -6.86
C PRO A 28 -4.87 -11.64 -8.38
N THR A 29 -5.72 -10.74 -8.92
CA THR A 29 -5.80 -10.47 -10.35
C THR A 29 -5.27 -9.09 -10.75
N GLY A 30 -4.76 -8.31 -9.80
CA GLY A 30 -4.39 -6.92 -10.00
C GLY A 30 -5.55 -5.94 -9.91
N ASN A 31 -6.80 -6.43 -9.87
CA ASN A 31 -8.01 -5.58 -9.80
C ASN A 31 -8.82 -5.79 -8.53
N ASP A 32 -8.50 -6.82 -7.73
CA ASP A 32 -9.27 -7.20 -6.54
C ASP A 32 -8.69 -6.64 -5.25
N GLY A 33 -7.61 -5.86 -5.35
CA GLY A 33 -6.96 -5.23 -4.20
C GLY A 33 -7.61 -3.90 -3.82
N LEU A 34 -6.95 -3.18 -2.91
CA LEU A 34 -7.38 -1.86 -2.44
C LEU A 34 -7.19 -0.78 -3.50
N GLU A 35 -6.24 -0.98 -4.42
CA GLU A 35 -5.99 -0.09 -5.54
C GLU A 35 -6.27 -0.82 -6.86
N GLY A 36 -7.00 -0.16 -7.77
CA GLY A 36 -7.18 -0.66 -9.13
C GLY A 36 -5.91 -0.40 -9.97
N VAL A 37 -5.66 -1.24 -10.98
CA VAL A 37 -4.54 -1.03 -11.90
C VAL A 37 -5.00 -0.29 -13.16
N ARG A 38 -4.22 0.70 -13.59
CA ARG A 38 -4.42 1.44 -14.84
C ARG A 38 -3.10 1.47 -15.61
N TYR A 39 -3.09 0.88 -16.80
CA TYR A 39 -1.86 0.74 -17.59
C TYR A 39 -1.53 1.98 -18.42
N ASP A 40 -2.50 2.84 -18.64
CA ASP A 40 -2.31 4.11 -19.34
C ASP A 40 -2.36 5.27 -18.35
N PRO A 41 -1.43 6.24 -18.44
CA PRO A 41 -1.47 7.40 -17.56
C PRO A 41 -2.80 8.14 -17.64
N TYR A 42 -3.29 8.55 -16.48
CA TYR A 42 -4.55 9.31 -16.36
C TYR A 42 -4.38 10.39 -15.30
N GLN A 43 -5.22 11.41 -15.36
CA GLN A 43 -5.30 12.41 -14.29
C GLN A 43 -6.30 11.95 -13.24
N ASP A 44 -5.91 12.03 -11.96
CA ASP A 44 -6.82 11.72 -10.86
C ASP A 44 -7.82 12.87 -10.65
N VAL A 45 -8.65 12.77 -9.59
CA VAL A 45 -9.71 13.72 -9.30
C VAL A 45 -9.21 15.15 -9.03
N VAL A 46 -7.93 15.30 -8.67
CA VAL A 46 -7.29 16.61 -8.45
C VAL A 46 -6.33 17.00 -9.57
N GLY A 47 -6.32 16.25 -10.67
CA GLY A 47 -5.53 16.57 -11.86
C GLY A 47 -4.08 16.07 -11.82
N VAL A 48 -3.73 15.20 -10.90
CA VAL A 48 -2.37 14.63 -10.81
C VAL A 48 -2.25 13.43 -11.76
N TRP A 49 -1.21 13.43 -12.60
CA TRP A 49 -0.92 12.29 -13.46
C TRP A 49 -0.54 11.06 -12.65
N THR A 50 -1.20 9.96 -12.95
CA THR A 50 -1.12 8.72 -12.19
C THR A 50 -1.11 7.54 -13.16
N VAL A 51 -0.49 6.43 -12.78
CA VAL A 51 -0.46 5.20 -13.59
C VAL A 51 -0.27 3.98 -12.70
N CYS A 52 -0.56 2.82 -13.23
CA CYS A 52 -0.34 1.52 -12.56
C CYS A 52 -1.20 1.39 -11.32
N TYR A 53 -0.63 1.09 -10.16
CA TYR A 53 -1.34 0.90 -8.90
C TYR A 53 -1.39 2.20 -8.09
N GLY A 54 -1.62 3.32 -8.76
CA GLY A 54 -1.69 4.61 -8.09
C GLY A 54 -0.34 5.33 -8.01
N HIS A 55 0.63 4.95 -8.85
CA HIS A 55 1.91 5.64 -8.90
C HIS A 55 1.74 7.03 -9.47
N ALA A 56 2.18 8.05 -8.74
CA ALA A 56 2.23 9.43 -9.19
C ALA A 56 3.67 9.94 -9.12
N GLY A 57 4.12 10.59 -10.17
CA GLY A 57 5.50 11.08 -10.20
C GLY A 57 5.86 11.73 -11.53
N LYS A 58 6.97 12.42 -11.53
CA LYS A 58 7.49 13.10 -12.72
C LYS A 58 8.10 12.11 -13.73
N ASP A 59 8.33 10.88 -13.32
CA ASP A 59 8.87 9.81 -14.14
C ASP A 59 7.82 9.15 -15.05
N ILE A 60 6.55 9.51 -14.90
CA ILE A 60 5.47 8.96 -15.75
C ILE A 60 5.64 9.46 -17.18
N MET A 61 5.70 8.51 -18.11
CA MET A 61 5.80 8.81 -19.54
C MET A 61 4.38 8.84 -20.14
N LEU A 62 3.92 10.04 -20.47
CA LEU A 62 2.62 10.21 -21.13
C LEU A 62 2.67 9.59 -22.54
N GLY A 63 1.58 8.95 -22.94
CA GLY A 63 1.52 8.26 -24.22
C GLY A 63 2.08 6.84 -24.21
N LYS A 64 2.63 6.39 -23.09
CA LYS A 64 3.11 5.03 -22.92
C LYS A 64 2.03 4.18 -22.26
N THR A 65 1.86 2.94 -22.76
CA THR A 65 1.09 1.90 -22.07
C THR A 65 2.06 1.04 -21.27
N TYR A 66 1.87 0.99 -19.95
CA TYR A 66 2.73 0.24 -19.05
C TYR A 66 2.34 -1.24 -19.03
N THR A 67 3.32 -2.10 -18.80
CA THR A 67 3.09 -3.53 -18.63
C THR A 67 2.81 -3.86 -17.17
N GLU A 68 2.26 -5.05 -16.90
CA GLU A 68 2.07 -5.54 -15.53
C GLU A 68 3.39 -5.57 -14.76
N ALA A 69 4.47 -6.03 -15.38
CA ALA A 69 5.79 -6.08 -14.76
C ALA A 69 6.29 -4.69 -14.40
N GLU A 70 6.10 -3.70 -15.28
CA GLU A 70 6.45 -2.32 -15.00
C GLU A 70 5.63 -1.73 -13.85
N CYS A 71 4.34 -2.02 -13.81
CA CYS A 71 3.47 -1.56 -12.73
C CYS A 71 3.87 -2.16 -11.38
N ARG A 72 4.23 -3.44 -11.33
CA ARG A 72 4.71 -4.07 -10.09
C ARG A 72 6.05 -3.51 -9.65
N ALA A 73 6.95 -3.22 -10.60
CA ALA A 73 8.23 -2.60 -10.27
C ALA A 73 8.04 -1.19 -9.67
N LEU A 74 7.12 -0.40 -10.21
CA LEU A 74 6.77 0.92 -9.65
C LEU A 74 6.16 0.79 -8.26
N LEU A 75 5.26 -0.18 -8.06
CA LEU A 75 4.67 -0.44 -6.75
C LEU A 75 5.73 -0.80 -5.71
N ASN A 76 6.65 -1.69 -6.05
CA ASN A 76 7.74 -2.08 -5.15
C ASN A 76 8.61 -0.89 -4.77
N LYS A 77 8.95 -0.05 -5.74
CA LYS A 77 9.71 1.17 -5.50
C LYS A 77 8.97 2.12 -4.57
N ASP A 78 7.69 2.33 -4.81
CA ASP A 78 6.86 3.21 -3.99
C ASP A 78 6.68 2.67 -2.58
N LEU A 79 6.51 1.35 -2.41
CA LEU A 79 6.41 0.72 -1.09
C LEU A 79 7.72 0.85 -0.31
N ASN A 80 8.87 0.73 -0.97
CA ASN A 80 10.16 0.98 -0.32
C ASN A 80 10.26 2.42 0.19
N THR A 81 9.81 3.38 -0.60
CA THR A 81 9.77 4.79 -0.20
C THR A 81 8.85 4.99 1.00
N VAL A 82 7.65 4.42 0.96
CA VAL A 82 6.68 4.49 2.07
C VAL A 82 7.27 3.89 3.35
N ALA A 83 7.90 2.71 3.26
CA ALA A 83 8.52 2.07 4.41
C ALA A 83 9.59 2.97 5.04
N TRP A 84 10.42 3.58 4.22
CA TRP A 84 11.46 4.51 4.66
C TRP A 84 10.87 5.71 5.41
N GLN A 85 9.75 6.24 4.89
CA GLN A 85 9.09 7.40 5.47
C GLN A 85 8.38 7.11 6.78
N ILE A 86 7.79 5.92 6.94
CA ILE A 86 6.90 5.64 8.08
C ILE A 86 7.55 4.82 9.20
N ASN A 87 8.53 3.96 8.90
CA ASN A 87 9.16 3.11 9.92
C ASN A 87 9.70 3.88 11.12
N PRO A 88 10.30 5.07 10.98
CA PRO A 88 10.76 5.84 12.15
C PRO A 88 9.65 6.22 13.14
N TYR A 89 8.41 6.27 12.69
CA TYR A 89 7.26 6.65 13.54
C TYR A 89 6.64 5.45 14.26
N ILE A 90 7.01 4.21 13.88
CA ILE A 90 6.51 3.01 14.53
C ILE A 90 7.43 2.70 15.71
N LYS A 91 6.95 2.95 16.93
CA LYS A 91 7.77 2.91 18.16
C LYS A 91 7.64 1.61 18.94
N LYS A 92 6.75 0.70 18.52
CA LYS A 92 6.50 -0.58 19.17
C LYS A 92 6.80 -1.73 18.22
N PRO A 93 7.28 -2.88 18.71
CA PRO A 93 7.41 -4.09 17.89
C PRO A 93 6.02 -4.53 17.41
N ILE A 94 5.92 -4.86 16.13
CA ILE A 94 4.69 -5.34 15.52
C ILE A 94 4.97 -6.52 14.60
N PRO A 95 3.98 -7.43 14.42
CA PRO A 95 4.14 -8.53 13.47
C PRO A 95 4.26 -8.02 12.02
N GLU A 96 4.86 -8.83 11.15
CA GLU A 96 4.99 -8.50 9.75
C GLU A 96 3.63 -8.30 9.04
N THR A 97 2.60 -9.05 9.47
CA THR A 97 1.23 -8.86 8.97
C THR A 97 0.70 -7.46 9.26
N MET A 98 0.94 -6.97 10.47
CA MET A 98 0.55 -5.60 10.86
C MET A 98 1.38 -4.58 10.09
N ARG A 99 2.69 -4.78 9.98
CA ARG A 99 3.58 -3.88 9.24
C ARG A 99 3.16 -3.78 7.78
N GLY A 100 2.82 -4.91 7.15
CA GLY A 100 2.30 -4.92 5.78
C GLY A 100 1.01 -4.13 5.64
N ALA A 101 0.10 -4.25 6.60
CA ALA A 101 -1.14 -3.47 6.62
C ALA A 101 -0.85 -1.98 6.76
N LEU A 102 0.13 -1.59 7.59
CA LEU A 102 0.53 -0.18 7.74
C LEU A 102 1.13 0.38 6.46
N TYR A 103 1.95 -0.39 5.77
CA TYR A 103 2.52 0.04 4.48
C TYR A 103 1.42 0.28 3.45
N SER A 104 0.46 -0.64 3.35
CA SER A 104 -0.69 -0.49 2.46
C SER A 104 -1.52 0.75 2.79
N PHE A 105 -1.80 0.97 4.07
CA PHE A 105 -2.55 2.13 4.53
C PHE A 105 -1.80 3.43 4.21
N ALA A 106 -0.50 3.51 4.53
CA ALA A 106 0.31 4.70 4.26
C ALA A 106 0.49 4.95 2.77
N TYR A 107 0.56 3.91 1.96
CA TYR A 107 0.57 4.03 0.50
C TYR A 107 -0.68 4.75 0.01
N ASN A 108 -1.84 4.37 0.56
CA ASN A 108 -3.13 4.92 0.16
C ASN A 108 -3.35 6.37 0.64
N VAL A 109 -3.02 6.67 1.91
CA VAL A 109 -3.34 7.97 2.51
C VAL A 109 -2.16 8.95 2.51
N GLY A 110 -0.95 8.49 2.23
CA GLY A 110 0.27 9.30 2.28
C GLY A 110 0.94 9.27 3.64
N ALA A 111 2.27 9.44 3.64
CA ALA A 111 3.09 9.37 4.86
C ALA A 111 2.72 10.48 5.87
N GLY A 112 2.40 11.68 5.39
CA GLY A 112 2.00 12.79 6.25
C GLY A 112 0.72 12.51 7.00
N ASN A 113 -0.30 11.99 6.32
CA ASN A 113 -1.55 11.60 6.96
C ASN A 113 -1.37 10.40 7.89
N PHE A 114 -0.47 9.49 7.57
CA PHE A 114 -0.13 8.36 8.44
C PHE A 114 0.43 8.84 9.78
N GLN A 115 1.32 9.83 9.77
CA GLN A 115 1.97 10.35 10.98
C GLN A 115 0.97 10.88 12.02
N THR A 116 -0.15 11.42 11.58
CA THR A 116 -1.18 12.00 12.46
C THR A 116 -2.38 11.07 12.63
N SER A 117 -2.31 9.85 12.10
CA SER A 117 -3.46 8.94 12.11
C SER A 117 -3.74 8.34 13.49
N THR A 118 -5.01 8.04 13.71
CA THR A 118 -5.44 7.25 14.88
C THR A 118 -4.80 5.87 14.87
N LEU A 119 -4.62 5.28 13.69
CA LEU A 119 -3.97 3.99 13.52
C LEU A 119 -2.57 3.98 14.14
N LEU A 120 -1.71 4.93 13.77
CA LEU A 120 -0.36 5.02 14.30
C LEU A 120 -0.37 5.24 15.80
N ARG A 121 -1.25 6.11 16.30
CA ARG A 121 -1.37 6.37 17.73
C ARG A 121 -1.70 5.08 18.50
N LYS A 122 -2.64 4.28 18.01
CA LYS A 122 -3.01 3.02 18.66
C LYS A 122 -1.86 2.01 18.64
N ILE A 123 -1.14 1.90 17.53
CA ILE A 123 0.04 1.04 17.42
C ILE A 123 1.08 1.44 18.49
N ASN A 124 1.38 2.72 18.62
CA ASN A 124 2.39 3.21 19.56
C ASN A 124 1.94 3.15 21.02
N GLN A 125 0.65 3.01 21.28
CA GLN A 125 0.09 2.72 22.60
C GLN A 125 0.08 1.22 22.92
N GLY A 126 0.46 0.37 21.97
CA GLY A 126 0.40 -1.08 22.12
C GLY A 126 -0.97 -1.68 21.84
N ASP A 127 -1.92 -0.91 21.35
CA ASP A 127 -3.29 -1.35 21.05
C ASP A 127 -3.40 -1.85 19.61
N GLN A 128 -2.82 -3.02 19.35
CA GLN A 128 -2.84 -3.62 18.00
C GLN A 128 -4.24 -3.99 17.55
N LYS A 129 -5.09 -4.47 18.47
CA LYS A 129 -6.47 -4.82 18.15
C LYS A 129 -7.27 -3.59 17.70
N GLY A 130 -7.19 -2.50 18.46
CA GLY A 130 -7.86 -1.26 18.09
C GLY A 130 -7.32 -0.67 16.78
N ALA A 131 -6.04 -0.83 16.52
CA ALA A 131 -5.43 -0.40 15.26
C ALA A 131 -6.02 -1.18 14.08
N CYS A 132 -6.17 -2.50 14.18
CA CYS A 132 -6.79 -3.33 13.14
C CYS A 132 -8.22 -2.90 12.85
N GLU A 133 -8.99 -2.55 13.86
CA GLU A 133 -10.39 -2.11 13.71
C GLU A 133 -10.49 -0.79 12.94
N VAL A 134 -9.47 0.07 13.04
CA VAL A 134 -9.44 1.35 12.31
C VAL A 134 -9.14 1.16 10.83
N VAL A 135 -8.29 0.18 10.47
CA VAL A 135 -7.86 -0.04 9.07
C VAL A 135 -8.96 -0.71 8.26
N TYR A 136 -9.59 -1.71 8.82
CA TYR A 136 -10.54 -2.57 8.13
C TYR A 136 -11.86 -2.67 8.88
#